data_387b88439ddfbbcb9111a7328994e1d3
#
_entry.id   387b88439ddfbbcb9111a7328994e1d3
#
_cell.length_a   1.000
_cell.length_b   1.000
_cell.length_c   1.000
_cell.angle_alpha   90.00
_cell.angle_beta   90.00
_cell.angle_gamma   90.00
#
_symmetry.space_group_name_H-M   'P 1'
#
loop_
_entity.id
_entity.type
_entity.pdbx_description
1 polymer ?
#
loop_
_entity_poly.entity_id
_entity_poly.type
_entity_poly.pdbx_seq_one_letter_code
_entity_poly.pdbx_strand_id
1 'polypeptide(L)'
;YEKAPFPRCHASTIAESGKTLVAAWFGGTGEGKKDVGIWVSRREKGKWSAPVEVADGVQGPGKRHPCWNPVLFQPRQPAGSPLLLFFKVGPSPSTWWGELVSSKDGGRTWTKQRRLGEGVIGPVKNKPIELDKGLLLCPSSTEHAGWKVHFEFTGDLGKTWSSTGVINKDKA
;
A
#
# COMPACT_ATOMS: atom_id res chain seq x y z
N TYR A 1 12.96 12.59 -10.69
CA TYR A 1 13.45 12.26 -12.04
C TYR A 1 12.63 13.02 -13.08
N GLU A 2 13.29 13.39 -14.17
CA GLU A 2 12.69 14.27 -15.18
C GLU A 2 11.77 13.55 -16.18
N LYS A 3 11.91 12.22 -16.30
CA LYS A 3 11.12 11.40 -17.21
C LYS A 3 10.54 10.19 -16.48
N ALA A 4 9.24 10.19 -16.23
CA ALA A 4 8.50 9.04 -15.72
C ALA A 4 8.06 8.14 -16.89
N PRO A 5 7.96 6.80 -16.70
CA PRO A 5 7.45 5.89 -17.73
C PRO A 5 5.91 5.96 -17.89
N PHE A 6 5.26 6.88 -17.21
CA PHE A 6 3.82 7.09 -17.20
C PHE A 6 3.51 8.60 -17.21
N PRO A 7 2.40 9.05 -17.82
CA PRO A 7 2.06 10.47 -17.91
C PRO A 7 1.48 11.05 -16.62
N ARG A 8 0.93 10.22 -15.72
CA ARG A 8 0.26 10.68 -14.49
C ARG A 8 0.61 9.78 -13.30
N CYS A 9 0.75 10.40 -12.14
CA CYS A 9 0.96 9.71 -10.87
C CYS A 9 0.33 10.47 -9.71
N HIS A 10 -0.03 9.75 -8.64
CA HIS A 10 -0.67 10.32 -7.46
C HIS A 10 -0.39 9.49 -6.19
N ALA A 11 -0.78 10.05 -5.01
CA ALA A 11 -0.74 9.39 -3.71
C ALA A 11 0.64 8.84 -3.32
N SER A 12 1.64 9.71 -3.27
CA SER A 12 2.98 9.31 -2.84
C SER A 12 3.07 8.98 -1.35
N THR A 13 3.92 8.02 -1.04
CA THR A 13 4.32 7.63 0.32
C THR A 13 5.84 7.45 0.37
N ILE A 14 6.45 7.60 1.54
CA ILE A 14 7.89 7.44 1.72
C ILE A 14 8.18 6.73 3.04
N ALA A 15 9.17 5.86 3.06
CA ALA A 15 9.68 5.23 4.28
C ALA A 15 11.21 5.13 4.24
N GLU A 16 11.82 5.14 5.42
CA GLU A 16 13.21 4.78 5.59
C GLU A 16 13.31 3.28 5.87
N SER A 17 14.20 2.59 5.15
CA SER A 17 14.50 1.17 5.36
C SER A 17 16.03 1.00 5.42
N GLY A 18 16.57 0.80 6.62
CA GLY A 18 18.00 0.87 6.88
C GLY A 18 18.56 2.26 6.56
N LYS A 19 19.46 2.36 5.60
CA LYS A 19 20.06 3.62 5.14
C LYS A 19 19.45 4.15 3.83
N THR A 20 18.34 3.56 3.39
CA THR A 20 17.70 3.86 2.12
C THR A 20 16.35 4.52 2.35
N LEU A 21 16.09 5.65 1.69
CA LEU A 21 14.74 6.17 1.55
C LEU A 21 14.07 5.49 0.36
N VAL A 22 12.86 5.01 0.57
CA VAL A 22 12.04 4.37 -0.46
C VAL A 22 10.75 5.18 -0.60
N ALA A 23 10.46 5.62 -1.81
CA ALA A 23 9.22 6.30 -2.16
C ALA A 23 8.37 5.40 -3.05
N ALA A 24 7.06 5.41 -2.86
CA ALA A 24 6.12 4.70 -3.72
C ALA A 24 4.92 5.60 -4.06
N TRP A 25 4.29 5.32 -5.19
CA TRP A 25 3.09 6.01 -5.68
C TRP A 25 2.36 5.10 -6.68
N PHE A 26 1.14 5.43 -7.03
CA PHE A 26 0.52 4.82 -8.19
C PHE A 26 0.72 5.67 -9.45
N GLY A 27 0.86 5.04 -10.61
CA GLY A 27 1.11 5.74 -11.88
C GLY A 27 0.63 4.92 -13.09
N GLY A 28 0.19 5.63 -14.11
CA GLY A 28 -0.34 5.08 -15.36
C GLY A 28 -0.84 6.19 -16.28
N THR A 29 -1.73 5.86 -17.22
CA THR A 29 -2.31 6.86 -18.15
C THR A 29 -3.28 7.82 -17.46
N GLY A 30 -3.81 7.46 -16.30
CA GLY A 30 -4.68 8.31 -15.48
C GLY A 30 -5.27 7.54 -14.30
N GLU A 31 -5.62 8.24 -13.24
CA GLU A 31 -6.27 7.64 -12.07
C GLU A 31 -7.51 6.82 -12.47
N GLY A 32 -7.64 5.62 -11.92
CA GLY A 32 -8.74 4.71 -12.23
C GLY A 32 -8.61 3.96 -13.57
N LYS A 33 -7.54 4.16 -14.33
CA LYS A 33 -7.29 3.41 -15.56
C LYS A 33 -6.66 2.06 -15.25
N LYS A 34 -6.99 1.04 -16.06
CA LYS A 34 -6.55 -0.34 -15.83
C LYS A 34 -5.04 -0.54 -15.86
N ASP A 35 -4.30 0.35 -16.51
CA ASP A 35 -2.85 0.33 -16.60
C ASP A 35 -2.14 0.92 -15.38
N VAL A 36 -2.88 1.49 -14.42
CA VAL A 36 -2.31 2.04 -13.19
C VAL A 36 -1.72 0.93 -12.33
N GLY A 37 -0.40 1.02 -12.11
CA GLY A 37 0.36 0.15 -11.22
C GLY A 37 0.98 0.90 -10.05
N ILE A 38 1.70 0.18 -9.19
CA ILE A 38 2.46 0.70 -8.06
C ILE A 38 3.93 0.79 -8.44
N TRP A 39 4.47 1.99 -8.33
CA TRP A 39 5.84 2.34 -8.70
C TRP A 39 6.65 2.69 -7.47
N VAL A 40 7.94 2.34 -7.49
CA VAL A 40 8.88 2.60 -6.41
C VAL A 40 10.14 3.26 -6.97
N SER A 41 10.68 4.22 -6.22
CA SER A 41 12.03 4.75 -6.41
C SER A 41 12.77 4.74 -5.07
N ARG A 42 14.09 4.55 -5.13
CA ARG A 42 14.95 4.44 -3.96
C ARG A 42 16.00 5.53 -3.99
N ARG A 43 16.28 6.13 -2.83
CA ARG A 43 17.32 7.14 -2.71
C ARG A 43 18.53 6.57 -2.00
N GLU A 44 19.60 6.34 -2.75
CA GLU A 44 20.89 5.87 -2.25
C GLU A 44 21.99 6.86 -2.63
N LYS A 45 22.89 7.12 -1.71
CA LYS A 45 24.03 8.05 -1.92
C LYS A 45 23.60 9.42 -2.50
N GLY A 46 22.44 9.91 -2.01
CA GLY A 46 21.90 11.21 -2.41
C GLY A 46 21.13 11.26 -3.74
N LYS A 47 21.02 10.16 -4.48
CA LYS A 47 20.34 10.09 -5.79
C LYS A 47 19.14 9.16 -5.76
N TRP A 48 18.06 9.56 -6.43
CA TRP A 48 16.89 8.71 -6.67
C TRP A 48 17.12 7.80 -7.88
N SER A 49 16.73 6.52 -7.76
CA SER A 49 16.72 5.59 -8.88
C SER A 49 15.61 5.93 -9.88
N ALA A 50 15.71 5.40 -11.09
CA ALA A 50 14.55 5.38 -11.98
C ALA A 50 13.40 4.62 -11.31
N PRO A 51 12.13 5.00 -11.61
CA PRO A 51 10.96 4.28 -11.10
C PRO A 51 10.89 2.86 -11.65
N VAL A 52 10.50 1.93 -10.78
CA VAL A 52 10.27 0.51 -11.14
C VAL A 52 8.85 0.15 -10.73
N GLU A 53 8.07 -0.47 -11.61
CA GLU A 53 6.78 -1.04 -11.28
C GLU A 53 6.99 -2.30 -10.43
N VAL A 54 6.39 -2.34 -9.24
CA VAL A 54 6.59 -3.42 -8.25
C VAL A 54 5.32 -4.21 -7.99
N ALA A 55 4.17 -3.67 -8.38
CA ALA A 55 2.89 -4.36 -8.31
C ALA A 55 1.93 -3.77 -9.34
N ASP A 56 1.00 -4.59 -9.78
CA ASP A 56 -0.03 -4.23 -10.75
C ASP A 56 -1.41 -4.75 -10.33
N GLY A 57 -2.41 -4.44 -11.13
CA GLY A 57 -3.79 -4.85 -10.87
C GLY A 57 -4.23 -6.12 -11.60
N VAL A 58 -3.33 -6.91 -12.14
CA VAL A 58 -3.64 -8.15 -12.89
C VAL A 58 -4.20 -9.21 -11.95
N GLN A 59 -5.38 -9.73 -12.27
CA GLN A 59 -6.11 -10.74 -11.50
C GLN A 59 -6.28 -12.05 -12.28
N GLY A 60 -5.71 -12.14 -13.46
CA GLY A 60 -5.79 -13.29 -14.36
C GLY A 60 -5.87 -12.87 -15.82
N PRO A 61 -5.94 -13.82 -16.77
CA PRO A 61 -6.00 -13.52 -18.19
C PRO A 61 -7.12 -12.54 -18.55
N GLY A 62 -6.76 -11.42 -19.16
CA GLY A 62 -7.70 -10.38 -19.58
C GLY A 62 -8.35 -9.57 -18.45
N LYS A 63 -8.06 -9.85 -17.18
CA LYS A 63 -8.66 -9.18 -16.03
C LYS A 63 -7.62 -8.34 -15.31
N ARG A 64 -7.68 -7.02 -15.46
CA ARG A 64 -6.83 -6.04 -14.77
C ARG A 64 -7.68 -4.90 -14.21
N HIS A 65 -7.39 -4.50 -12.97
CA HIS A 65 -7.98 -3.36 -12.29
C HIS A 65 -6.90 -2.31 -12.00
N PRO A 66 -7.25 -1.05 -11.78
CA PRO A 66 -6.30 -0.05 -11.31
C PRO A 66 -5.77 -0.37 -9.92
N CYS A 67 -4.53 0.06 -9.65
CA CYS A 67 -3.96 0.12 -8.32
C CYS A 67 -4.16 1.51 -7.71
N TRP A 68 -4.24 1.57 -6.35
CA TRP A 68 -4.57 2.79 -5.62
C TRP A 68 -3.80 2.89 -4.30
N ASN A 69 -3.59 4.13 -3.85
CA ASN A 69 -3.18 4.52 -2.50
C ASN A 69 -2.14 3.61 -1.84
N PRO A 70 -0.90 3.59 -2.33
CA PRO A 70 0.17 2.86 -1.68
C PRO A 70 0.51 3.46 -0.33
N VAL A 71 0.87 2.59 0.62
CA VAL A 71 1.35 2.97 1.95
C VAL A 71 2.60 2.15 2.27
N LEU A 72 3.75 2.80 2.29
CA LEU A 72 5.01 2.23 2.74
C LEU A 72 5.10 2.30 4.27
N PHE A 73 5.50 1.19 4.89
CA PHE A 73 5.74 1.12 6.32
C PHE A 73 6.91 0.20 6.65
N GLN A 74 7.87 0.68 7.46
CA GLN A 74 8.98 -0.12 7.98
C GLN A 74 8.68 -0.47 9.43
N PRO A 75 8.26 -1.71 9.75
CA PRO A 75 8.11 -2.15 11.13
C PRO A 75 9.47 -2.17 11.84
N ARG A 76 9.47 -1.82 13.11
CA ARG A 76 10.64 -1.91 14.00
C ARG A 76 10.75 -3.27 14.68
N GLN A 77 9.61 -3.93 14.87
CA GLN A 77 9.52 -5.23 15.53
C GLN A 77 8.81 -6.27 14.65
N PRO A 78 9.30 -7.52 14.67
CA PRO A 78 10.61 -7.92 15.19
C PRO A 78 11.76 -7.27 14.41
N ALA A 79 12.93 -7.19 15.03
CA ALA A 79 14.12 -6.66 14.35
C ALA A 79 14.36 -7.41 13.03
N GLY A 80 14.73 -6.70 11.96
CA GLY A 80 14.89 -7.28 10.63
C GLY A 80 13.57 -7.50 9.86
N SER A 81 12.46 -6.96 10.35
CA SER A 81 11.20 -6.96 9.62
C SER A 81 11.35 -6.37 8.21
N PRO A 82 10.67 -6.94 7.20
CA PRO A 82 10.70 -6.39 5.86
C PRO A 82 9.99 -5.03 5.80
N LEU A 83 10.39 -4.21 4.85
CA LEU A 83 9.61 -3.05 4.42
C LEU A 83 8.30 -3.54 3.80
N LEU A 84 7.18 -3.04 4.29
CA LEU A 84 5.84 -3.37 3.82
C LEU A 84 5.35 -2.29 2.85
N LEU A 85 4.69 -2.70 1.78
CA LEU A 85 4.01 -1.81 0.84
C LEU A 85 2.58 -2.31 0.65
N PHE A 86 1.67 -1.67 1.35
CA PHE A 86 0.23 -1.89 1.20
C PHE A 86 -0.29 -1.04 0.05
N PHE A 87 -1.26 -1.56 -0.69
CA PHE A 87 -1.96 -0.81 -1.74
C PHE A 87 -3.35 -1.41 -1.96
N LYS A 88 -4.14 -0.78 -2.80
CA LYS A 88 -5.47 -1.26 -3.15
C LYS A 88 -5.50 -1.67 -4.62
N VAL A 89 -6.32 -2.67 -4.91
CA VAL A 89 -6.66 -3.08 -6.28
C VAL A 89 -8.17 -3.15 -6.38
N GLY A 90 -8.73 -2.66 -7.46
CA GLY A 90 -10.19 -2.72 -7.65
C GLY A 90 -10.69 -1.66 -8.63
N PRO A 91 -11.93 -1.80 -9.11
CA PRO A 91 -12.52 -0.88 -10.07
C PRO A 91 -12.64 0.56 -9.57
N SER A 92 -12.87 0.73 -8.27
CA SER A 92 -13.10 2.03 -7.62
C SER A 92 -12.84 1.95 -6.11
N PRO A 93 -12.73 3.10 -5.40
CA PRO A 93 -12.64 3.14 -3.94
C PRO A 93 -13.80 2.44 -3.21
N SER A 94 -14.96 2.35 -3.81
CA SER A 94 -16.11 1.66 -3.22
C SER A 94 -16.05 0.12 -3.32
N THR A 95 -15.16 -0.42 -4.17
CA THR A 95 -15.13 -1.86 -4.49
C THR A 95 -13.74 -2.47 -4.50
N TRP A 96 -12.72 -1.72 -4.08
CA TRP A 96 -11.34 -2.19 -3.98
C TRP A 96 -11.11 -3.14 -2.78
N TRP A 97 -10.00 -3.82 -2.80
CA TRP A 97 -9.49 -4.66 -1.72
C TRP A 97 -8.02 -4.36 -1.44
N GLY A 98 -7.55 -4.78 -0.28
CA GLY A 98 -6.16 -4.62 0.14
C GLY A 98 -5.23 -5.67 -0.44
N GLU A 99 -4.06 -5.22 -0.88
CA GLU A 99 -2.94 -6.03 -1.34
C GLU A 99 -1.66 -5.63 -0.61
N LEU A 100 -0.69 -6.54 -0.58
CA LEU A 100 0.61 -6.32 0.06
C LEU A 100 1.73 -6.96 -0.75
N VAL A 101 2.83 -6.22 -0.88
CA VAL A 101 4.16 -6.75 -1.21
C VAL A 101 5.15 -6.34 -0.13
N SER A 102 6.23 -7.07 0.04
CA SER A 102 7.26 -6.76 1.03
C SER A 102 8.66 -6.90 0.47
N SER A 103 9.63 -6.17 1.05
CA SER A 103 11.02 -6.16 0.66
C SER A 103 11.93 -6.35 1.86
N LYS A 104 12.95 -7.22 1.75
CA LYS A 104 13.98 -7.45 2.77
C LYS A 104 15.30 -6.74 2.47
N ASP A 105 15.40 -6.05 1.36
CA ASP A 105 16.63 -5.46 0.82
C ASP A 105 16.52 -3.94 0.55
N GLY A 106 15.67 -3.27 1.33
CA GLY A 106 15.48 -1.83 1.19
C GLY A 106 14.78 -1.42 -0.10
N GLY A 107 13.82 -2.22 -0.56
CA GLY A 107 13.01 -1.92 -1.74
C GLY A 107 13.67 -2.25 -3.08
N ARG A 108 14.74 -3.08 -3.11
CA ARG A 108 15.36 -3.55 -4.36
C ARG A 108 14.55 -4.63 -5.02
N THR A 109 14.16 -5.63 -4.24
CA THR A 109 13.30 -6.71 -4.69
C THR A 109 12.06 -6.80 -3.81
N TRP A 110 10.97 -7.27 -4.39
CA TRP A 110 9.67 -7.37 -3.74
C TRP A 110 9.11 -8.77 -3.87
N THR A 111 8.39 -9.21 -2.85
CA THR A 111 7.66 -10.49 -2.90
C THR A 111 6.57 -10.44 -3.97
N LYS A 112 6.08 -11.60 -4.39
CA LYS A 112 4.81 -11.67 -5.13
C LYS A 112 3.71 -10.98 -4.34
N GLN A 113 2.88 -10.20 -5.03
CA GLN A 113 1.72 -9.56 -4.41
C GLN A 113 0.73 -10.59 -3.88
N ARG A 114 0.09 -10.24 -2.77
CA ARG A 114 -0.94 -11.06 -2.14
C ARG A 114 -2.07 -10.22 -1.58
N ARG A 115 -3.26 -10.74 -1.66
CA ARG A 115 -4.45 -10.14 -1.04
C ARG A 115 -4.36 -10.26 0.49
N LEU A 116 -4.85 -9.25 1.22
CA LEU A 116 -4.79 -9.21 2.68
C LEU A 116 -5.79 -10.16 3.35
N GLY A 117 -6.87 -10.50 2.69
CA GLY A 117 -7.95 -11.33 3.21
C GLY A 117 -9.30 -10.79 2.78
N GLU A 118 -10.34 -11.56 3.04
CA GLU A 118 -11.70 -11.13 2.76
C GLU A 118 -12.11 -10.01 3.73
N GLY A 119 -12.67 -8.93 3.19
CA GLY A 119 -13.11 -7.76 3.98
C GLY A 119 -11.99 -6.88 4.53
N VAL A 120 -10.71 -7.26 4.33
CA VAL A 120 -9.56 -6.48 4.80
C VAL A 120 -9.07 -5.52 3.71
N ILE A 121 -8.97 -4.25 4.07
CA ILE A 121 -8.50 -3.19 3.16
C ILE A 121 -7.03 -2.82 3.46
N GLY A 122 -6.60 -2.94 4.71
CA GLY A 122 -5.32 -2.44 5.18
C GLY A 122 -5.29 -0.91 5.30
N PRO A 123 -4.13 -0.31 5.57
CA PRO A 123 -4.02 1.13 5.73
C PRO A 123 -4.39 1.85 4.44
N VAL A 124 -5.29 2.83 4.52
CA VAL A 124 -5.71 3.67 3.39
C VAL A 124 -5.08 5.05 3.55
N LYS A 125 -4.19 5.43 2.62
CA LYS A 125 -3.48 6.72 2.57
C LYS A 125 -2.54 6.97 3.76
N ASN A 126 -3.00 6.82 5.00
CA ASN A 126 -2.23 7.09 6.21
C ASN A 126 -1.43 5.84 6.64
N LYS A 127 -0.26 6.08 7.27
CA LYS A 127 0.61 5.00 7.72
C LYS A 127 0.04 4.29 8.95
N PRO A 128 0.33 2.99 9.11
CA PRO A 128 0.13 2.32 10.37
C PRO A 128 0.89 2.98 11.53
N ILE A 129 0.38 2.80 12.73
CA ILE A 129 1.11 3.03 13.97
C ILE A 129 1.54 1.66 14.49
N GLU A 130 2.81 1.53 14.88
CA GLU A 130 3.32 0.34 15.54
C GLU A 130 3.16 0.51 17.05
N LEU A 131 2.33 -0.35 17.61
CA LEU A 131 2.08 -0.47 19.04
C LEU A 131 3.05 -1.47 19.68
N ASP A 132 2.87 -1.74 20.98
CA ASP A 132 3.69 -2.70 21.71
C ASP A 132 3.69 -4.09 21.04
N LYS A 133 4.81 -4.78 21.19
CA LYS A 133 5.03 -6.13 20.63
C LYS A 133 4.86 -6.23 19.10
N GLY A 134 5.04 -5.11 18.38
CA GLY A 134 4.97 -5.09 16.92
C GLY A 134 3.55 -5.16 16.34
N LEU A 135 2.52 -4.93 17.15
CA LEU A 135 1.15 -4.84 16.65
C LEU A 135 0.99 -3.57 15.79
N LEU A 136 0.58 -3.74 14.55
CA LEU A 136 0.32 -2.63 13.64
C LEU A 136 -1.16 -2.24 13.71
N LEU A 137 -1.43 -0.97 14.02
CA LEU A 137 -2.73 -0.33 13.97
C LEU A 137 -2.82 0.43 12.65
N CYS A 138 -3.67 -0.03 11.75
CA CYS A 138 -3.84 0.49 10.40
C CYS A 138 -5.13 1.30 10.29
N PRO A 139 -5.05 2.62 10.00
CA PRO A 139 -6.26 3.42 9.74
C PRO A 139 -6.84 3.03 8.39
N SER A 140 -8.12 2.73 8.37
CA SER A 140 -8.85 2.27 7.20
C SER A 140 -10.18 2.98 7.04
N SER A 141 -10.70 3.01 5.81
CA SER A 141 -12.00 3.59 5.51
C SER A 141 -12.65 2.91 4.30
N THR A 142 -13.96 2.85 4.30
CA THR A 142 -14.79 2.37 3.19
C THR A 142 -15.71 3.48 2.68
N GLU A 143 -16.10 3.39 1.41
CA GLU A 143 -16.92 4.40 0.73
C GLU A 143 -18.24 3.85 0.16
N HIS A 144 -18.43 2.52 0.19
CA HIS A 144 -19.56 1.85 -0.47
C HIS A 144 -20.93 2.09 0.19
N ALA A 145 -20.94 2.48 1.45
CA ALA A 145 -22.16 2.77 2.24
C ALA A 145 -21.99 4.05 3.07
N GLY A 146 -21.57 5.14 2.37
CA GLY A 146 -21.08 6.35 3.03
C GLY A 146 -19.63 6.17 3.52
N TRP A 147 -19.02 7.24 3.96
CA TRP A 147 -17.64 7.20 4.44
C TRP A 147 -17.59 6.67 5.87
N LYS A 148 -17.10 5.45 6.00
CA LYS A 148 -16.96 4.74 7.26
C LYS A 148 -15.49 4.59 7.61
N VAL A 149 -15.12 5.03 8.82
CA VAL A 149 -13.77 4.92 9.36
C VAL A 149 -13.72 3.77 10.36
N HIS A 150 -12.68 2.96 10.28
CA HIS A 150 -12.38 1.88 11.21
C HIS A 150 -10.87 1.68 11.32
N PHE A 151 -10.43 0.86 12.25
CA PHE A 151 -9.04 0.43 12.34
C PHE A 151 -8.94 -1.07 12.10
N GLU A 152 -7.87 -1.46 11.42
CA GLU A 152 -7.50 -2.85 11.22
C GLU A 152 -6.17 -3.12 11.91
N PHE A 153 -6.01 -4.32 12.45
CA PHE A 153 -4.86 -4.71 13.25
C PHE A 153 -4.18 -5.95 12.67
N THR A 154 -2.86 -5.98 12.70
CA THR A 154 -2.07 -7.16 12.39
C THR A 154 -0.85 -7.23 13.30
N GLY A 155 -0.61 -8.39 13.91
CA GLY A 155 0.57 -8.68 14.73
C GLY A 155 1.62 -9.54 14.04
N ASP A 156 1.40 -9.92 12.79
CA ASP A 156 2.20 -10.87 12.03
C ASP A 156 2.59 -10.39 10.63
N LEU A 157 2.77 -9.07 10.50
CA LEU A 157 3.16 -8.40 9.27
C LEU A 157 2.13 -8.59 8.13
N GLY A 158 0.85 -8.55 8.49
CA GLY A 158 -0.26 -8.58 7.55
C GLY A 158 -0.68 -9.98 7.08
N LYS A 159 -0.33 -11.06 7.77
CA LYS A 159 -0.80 -12.41 7.46
C LYS A 159 -2.21 -12.62 7.99
N THR A 160 -2.45 -12.24 9.24
CA THR A 160 -3.77 -12.29 9.87
C THR A 160 -4.23 -10.89 10.32
N TRP A 161 -5.52 -10.68 10.37
CA TRP A 161 -6.12 -9.38 10.63
C TRP A 161 -7.31 -9.48 11.58
N SER A 162 -7.48 -8.42 12.35
CA SER A 162 -8.70 -8.10 13.09
C SER A 162 -9.07 -6.63 12.85
N SER A 163 -10.31 -6.25 13.15
CA SER A 163 -10.76 -4.88 12.94
C SER A 163 -11.64 -4.41 14.09
N THR A 164 -11.70 -3.08 14.28
CA THR A 164 -12.78 -2.46 15.05
C THR A 164 -14.06 -2.47 14.23
N GLY A 165 -15.19 -2.25 14.87
CA GLY A 165 -16.36 -1.77 14.16
C GLY A 165 -16.14 -0.36 13.61
N VAL A 166 -17.11 0.14 12.85
CA VAL A 166 -17.12 1.55 12.38
C VAL A 166 -17.13 2.50 13.57
N ILE A 167 -16.21 3.47 13.57
CA ILE A 167 -16.01 4.41 14.69
C ILE A 167 -16.68 5.77 14.48
N ASN A 168 -17.01 6.14 13.26
CA ASN A 168 -17.79 7.37 12.99
C ASN A 168 -19.28 7.05 12.86
N LYS A 169 -20.10 7.91 13.46
CA LYS A 169 -21.56 7.81 13.32
C LYS A 169 -21.99 8.20 11.91
N ASP A 170 -23.09 7.64 11.45
CA ASP A 170 -23.78 8.17 10.29
C ASP A 170 -24.17 9.62 10.58
N LYS A 171 -24.13 10.47 9.57
CA LYS A 171 -24.81 11.76 9.71
C LYS A 171 -26.27 11.48 9.98
N ALA A 172 -26.75 11.98 11.11
CA ALA A 172 -28.16 12.06 11.39
C ALA A 172 -28.86 12.92 10.31
#